data_c838268aa7aaa1cd51934388bc1ab02f
#
_entry.id   c838268aa7aaa1cd51934388bc1ab02f
#
_cell.length_a   1.000
_cell.length_b   1.000
_cell.length_c   1.000
_cell.angle_alpha   90.00
_cell.angle_beta   90.00
_cell.angle_gamma   90.00
#
_symmetry.space_group_name_H-M   'P 1'
#
loop_
_entity.id
_entity.type
_entity.pdbx_description
1 polymer ?
#
loop_
_entity_poly.entity_id
_entity_poly.type
_entity_poly.pdbx_seq_one_letter_code
_entity_poly.pdbx_strand_id
1 'polypeptide(L)' 'VTTTYRIVKIADPRSRGVCYWFEILAQRGDDRWSVGTYDTRDEAREALAQIRAATV' A
#
# COMPACT_ATOMS: atom_id res chain seq x y z
N VAL A 1 -16.72 7.44 9.99
CA VAL A 1 -16.23 6.69 8.84
C VAL A 1 -14.82 6.19 9.13
N THR A 2 -14.61 4.89 8.96
CA THR A 2 -13.34 4.25 9.27
C THR A 2 -12.44 4.22 8.04
N THR A 3 -11.16 4.57 8.24
CA THR A 3 -10.17 4.45 7.18
C THR A 3 -9.70 3.00 7.11
N THR A 4 -9.71 2.44 5.91
CA THR A 4 -9.22 1.09 5.67
C THR A 4 -7.95 1.15 4.83
N TYR A 5 -7.08 0.17 5.02
CA TYR A 5 -5.81 0.08 4.31
C TYR A 5 -5.70 -1.28 3.64
N ARG A 6 -5.06 -1.31 2.48
CA ARG A 6 -4.80 -2.57 1.79
C ARG A 6 -3.48 -2.47 1.04
N ILE A 7 -2.83 -3.61 0.89
CA ILE A 7 -1.59 -3.72 0.13
C ILE A 7 -1.94 -4.29 -1.24
N VAL A 8 -1.51 -3.61 -2.30
CA VAL A 8 -1.71 -4.07 -3.67
C VAL A 8 -0.37 -4.23 -4.36
N LYS A 9 -0.29 -5.24 -5.21
CA LYS A 9 0.89 -5.48 -6.05
C LYS A 9 0.67 -4.79 -7.39
N ILE A 10 1.63 -3.95 -7.78
CA ILE A 10 1.55 -3.22 -9.04
C ILE A 10 2.72 -3.64 -9.92
N ALA A 11 2.43 -4.12 -11.11
CA ALA A 11 3.44 -4.50 -12.07
C ALA A 11 3.74 -3.31 -12.98
N ASP A 12 5.03 -3.09 -13.25
CA ASP A 12 5.44 -2.07 -14.19
C ASP A 12 5.13 -2.55 -15.62
N PRO A 13 4.26 -1.86 -16.36
CA PRO A 13 3.92 -2.28 -17.72
C PRO A 13 5.08 -2.18 -18.70
N ARG A 14 6.14 -1.44 -18.34
CA ARG A 14 7.31 -1.27 -19.19
C ARG A 14 8.36 -2.35 -18.98
N SER A 15 8.24 -3.15 -17.94
CA SER A 15 9.27 -4.13 -17.57
C SER A 15 8.97 -5.56 -18.02
N ARG A 16 7.95 -5.75 -18.81
CA ARG A 16 7.52 -7.08 -19.29
C ARG A 16 7.29 -8.08 -18.16
N GLY A 17 6.76 -7.58 -17.03
CA GLY A 17 6.42 -8.42 -15.91
C GLY A 17 7.56 -8.77 -14.97
N VAL A 18 8.73 -8.22 -15.18
CA VAL A 18 9.90 -8.53 -14.35
C VAL A 18 9.97 -7.63 -13.11
N CYS A 19 9.54 -6.38 -13.23
CA CYS A 19 9.56 -5.42 -12.13
C CYS A 19 8.17 -5.17 -11.58
N TYR A 20 8.05 -5.20 -10.27
CA TYR A 20 6.80 -4.87 -9.59
C TYR A 20 7.14 -4.24 -8.24
N TRP A 21 6.14 -3.56 -7.68
CA TRP A 21 6.26 -2.99 -6.33
C TRP A 21 4.94 -3.16 -5.60
N PHE A 22 4.96 -2.85 -4.32
CA PHE A 22 3.77 -2.92 -3.49
C PHE A 22 3.38 -1.53 -3.04
N GLU A 23 2.10 -1.27 -2.99
CA GLU A 23 1.57 0.03 -2.64
C GLU A 23 0.52 -0.13 -1.57
N ILE A 24 0.56 0.73 -0.55
CA ILE A 24 -0.48 0.77 0.47
C ILE A 24 -1.51 1.80 0.03
N LEU A 25 -2.73 1.34 -0.16
CA LEU A 25 -3.86 2.21 -0.50
C LEU A 25 -4.73 2.40 0.72
N ALA A 26 -5.07 3.64 1.00
CA ALA A 26 -6.00 4.00 2.04
C ALA A 26 -7.34 4.40 1.41
N GLN A 27 -8.42 4.07 2.10
CA GLN A 27 -9.76 4.46 1.67
C GLN A 27 -10.56 4.91 2.88
N ARG A 28 -11.22 6.04 2.72
CA ARG A 28 -12.14 6.58 3.72
C ARG A 28 -13.38 7.08 3.01
N GLY A 29 -14.49 6.34 3.15
CA GLY A 29 -15.70 6.64 2.37
C GLY A 29 -15.42 6.49 0.89
N ASP A 30 -15.60 7.55 0.12
CA ASP A 30 -15.34 7.56 -1.31
C ASP A 30 -13.92 8.03 -1.66
N ASP A 31 -13.17 8.50 -0.69
CA ASP A 31 -11.82 9.00 -0.90
C ASP A 31 -10.81 7.86 -0.87
N ARG A 32 -9.89 7.89 -1.81
CA ARG A 32 -8.81 6.90 -1.90
C ARG A 32 -7.50 7.62 -2.18
N TRP A 33 -6.44 7.17 -1.52
CA TRP A 33 -5.12 7.75 -1.77
C TRP A 33 -4.02 6.72 -1.52
N SER A 34 -2.86 6.97 -2.10
CA SER A 34 -1.69 6.13 -1.89
C SER A 34 -0.93 6.65 -0.68
N VAL A 35 -0.63 5.75 0.26
CA VAL A 35 0.15 6.08 1.45
C VAL A 35 1.64 5.99 1.18
N GLY A 36 2.06 4.99 0.39
CA GLY A 36 3.46 4.81 0.06
C GLY A 36 3.68 3.61 -0.83
N THR A 37 4.88 3.51 -1.37
CA THR A 37 5.30 2.41 -2.22
C THR A 37 6.48 1.69 -1.59
N TYR A 38 6.57 0.38 -1.78
CA TYR A 38 7.58 -0.47 -1.16
C TYR A 38 8.03 -1.53 -2.14
N ASP A 39 9.29 -1.94 -2.06
CA ASP A 39 9.86 -2.93 -2.96
C ASP A 39 9.39 -4.35 -2.65
N THR A 40 9.10 -4.63 -1.38
CA THR A 40 8.65 -5.97 -0.96
C THR A 40 7.36 -5.89 -0.17
N ARG A 41 6.65 -7.02 -0.14
CA ARG A 41 5.42 -7.11 0.64
C ARG A 41 5.70 -6.99 2.13
N ASP A 42 6.82 -7.54 2.59
CA ASP A 42 7.19 -7.48 4.00
C ASP A 42 7.42 -6.04 4.46
N GLU A 43 8.07 -5.24 3.63
CA GLU A 43 8.25 -3.82 3.91
C GLU A 43 6.90 -3.09 3.99
N ALA A 44 6.00 -3.40 3.06
CA ALA A 44 4.66 -2.82 3.05
C ALA A 44 3.88 -3.21 4.31
N ARG A 45 3.96 -4.46 4.72
CA ARG A 45 3.28 -4.94 5.93
C ARG A 45 3.82 -4.26 7.19
N GLU A 46 5.13 -4.10 7.26
CA GLU A 46 5.75 -3.43 8.40
C GLU A 46 5.32 -1.97 8.47
N ALA A 47 5.34 -1.28 7.35
CA ALA A 47 4.87 0.10 7.28
C ALA A 47 3.40 0.21 7.66
N LEU A 48 2.56 -0.71 7.19
CA LEU A 48 1.15 -0.73 7.53
C LEU A 48 0.92 -0.94 9.02
N ALA A 49 1.71 -1.82 9.65
CA ALA A 49 1.61 -2.04 11.09
C ALA A 49 1.93 -0.77 11.87
N GLN A 50 2.94 -0.01 11.43
CA GLN A 50 3.30 1.26 12.04
C GLN A 50 2.20 2.32 11.87
N ILE A 51 1.58 2.36 10.68
CA ILE A 51 0.47 3.27 10.42
C ILE A 51 -0.70 2.97 11.35
N ARG A 52 -1.04 1.70 11.52
CA ARG A 52 -2.13 1.28 12.40
C ARG A 52 -1.83 1.57 13.86
N ALA A 53 -0.59 1.39 14.27
CA ALA A 53 -0.18 1.70 15.64
C ALA A 53 -0.25 3.19 15.93
N ALA A 54 0.03 4.03 14.94
CA ALA A 54 0.01 5.48 15.09
C ALA A 54 -1.39 6.07 15.10
N THR A 55 -2.39 5.33 14.62
CA THR A 55 -3.77 5.83 14.50
C THR A 55 -4.68 5.42 15.66
N VAL A 56 -4.14 4.89 16.71
CA VAL A 56 -4.94 4.47 17.88
C VAL A 56 -5.42 5.67 18.70
#